data_97106e9c7d2a316fc9f6208b8ccca37f
#
_entry.id   97106e9c7d2a316fc9f6208b8ccca37f
#
_cell.length_a   1.000
_cell.length_b   1.000
_cell.length_c   1.000
_cell.angle_alpha   90.00
_cell.angle_beta   90.00
_cell.angle_gamma   90.00
#
_symmetry.space_group_name_H-M   'P 1'
#
loop_
_entity.id
_entity.type
_entity.pdbx_description
1 polymer ?
#
loop_
_entity_poly.entity_id
_entity_poly.type
_entity_poly.pdbx_seq_one_letter_code
_entity_poly.pdbx_strand_id
1 'polypeptide(L)'
;MAKFEIGQLVATRGVHDLMQENPGFNYFAQSAFLKYRRCDWGDTCESDKVQNDSAVANGDDRILAVYEHPEHPDWKIWIITEWDRSATTLLFPSEY
;
A
#
# COMPACT_ATOMS: atom_id res chain seq x y z
N MET A 1 -7.35 11.77 -7.48
CA MET A 1 -6.06 11.83 -8.21
C MET A 1 -4.92 11.50 -7.27
N ALA A 2 -3.96 10.74 -7.75
CA ALA A 2 -2.79 10.40 -6.93
C ALA A 2 -1.87 11.61 -6.79
N LYS A 3 -1.24 11.76 -5.61
CA LYS A 3 -0.31 12.85 -5.34
C LYS A 3 1.11 12.52 -5.80
N PHE A 4 1.33 11.31 -6.29
CA PHE A 4 2.61 10.86 -6.82
C PHE A 4 2.32 9.77 -7.85
N GLU A 5 3.32 9.44 -8.64
CA GLU A 5 3.15 8.43 -9.68
C GLU A 5 3.15 7.04 -9.07
N ILE A 6 2.20 6.22 -9.51
CA ILE A 6 2.01 4.84 -9.04
C ILE A 6 2.78 3.85 -9.91
N GLY A 7 2.94 4.17 -11.20
CA GLY A 7 3.49 3.23 -12.15
C GLY A 7 2.53 2.06 -12.38
N GLN A 8 3.07 0.88 -12.62
CA GLN A 8 2.26 -0.31 -12.83
C GLN A 8 1.74 -0.82 -11.49
N LEU A 9 0.42 -0.97 -11.36
CA LEU A 9 -0.18 -1.51 -10.14
C LEU A 9 -0.13 -3.04 -10.18
N VAL A 10 0.45 -3.62 -9.13
CA VAL A 10 0.67 -5.06 -9.03
C VAL A 10 0.17 -5.55 -7.67
N ALA A 11 -0.40 -6.73 -7.64
CA ALA A 11 -0.73 -7.41 -6.38
C ALA A 11 -0.01 -8.77 -6.39
N THR A 12 0.55 -9.14 -5.23
CA THR A 12 1.13 -10.46 -5.10
C THR A 12 0.05 -11.53 -5.23
N ARG A 13 0.47 -12.77 -5.48
CA ARG A 13 -0.46 -13.87 -5.64
C ARG A 13 -1.39 -14.02 -4.43
N GLY A 14 -0.84 -13.94 -3.22
CA GLY A 14 -1.65 -14.08 -2.01
C GLY A 14 -2.71 -13.00 -1.89
N VAL A 15 -2.35 -11.75 -2.12
CA VAL A 15 -3.30 -10.63 -2.08
C VAL A 15 -4.33 -10.79 -3.20
N HIS A 16 -3.88 -11.07 -4.41
CA HIS A 16 -4.77 -11.22 -5.56
C HIS A 16 -5.79 -12.35 -5.33
N ASP A 17 -5.33 -13.52 -4.86
CA ASP A 17 -6.21 -14.66 -4.64
C ASP A 17 -7.25 -14.35 -3.58
N LEU A 18 -6.86 -13.70 -2.48
CA LEU A 18 -7.81 -13.38 -1.43
C LEU A 18 -8.82 -12.31 -1.88
N MET A 19 -8.39 -11.35 -2.68
CA MET A 19 -9.31 -10.37 -3.25
C MET A 19 -10.37 -11.05 -4.12
N GLN A 20 -9.99 -12.08 -4.86
CA GLN A 20 -10.91 -12.85 -5.70
C GLN A 20 -11.89 -13.66 -4.86
N GLU A 21 -11.45 -14.22 -3.75
CA GLU A 21 -12.24 -15.14 -2.94
C GLU A 21 -13.11 -14.44 -1.91
N ASN A 22 -12.71 -13.25 -1.45
CA ASN A 22 -13.35 -12.59 -0.32
C ASN A 22 -13.71 -11.15 -0.67
N PRO A 23 -15.01 -10.86 -0.91
CA PRO A 23 -15.43 -9.49 -1.26
C PRO A 23 -15.09 -8.45 -0.19
N GLY A 24 -15.13 -8.83 1.10
CA GLY A 24 -14.77 -7.92 2.18
C GLY A 24 -13.31 -7.52 2.14
N PHE A 25 -12.43 -8.50 1.91
CA PHE A 25 -11.00 -8.22 1.76
C PHE A 25 -10.73 -7.38 0.53
N ASN A 26 -11.41 -7.67 -0.57
CA ASN A 26 -11.28 -6.88 -1.80
C ASN A 26 -11.61 -5.41 -1.53
N TYR A 27 -12.71 -5.16 -0.81
CA TYR A 27 -13.08 -3.81 -0.44
C TYR A 27 -12.02 -3.15 0.43
N PHE A 28 -11.50 -3.88 1.42
CA PHE A 28 -10.45 -3.38 2.29
C PHE A 28 -9.20 -3.00 1.51
N ALA A 29 -8.74 -3.88 0.63
CA ALA A 29 -7.53 -3.65 -0.17
C ALA A 29 -7.68 -2.43 -1.09
N GLN A 30 -8.84 -2.30 -1.73
CA GLN A 30 -9.09 -1.15 -2.59
C GLN A 30 -9.19 0.15 -1.79
N SER A 31 -9.81 0.11 -0.61
CA SER A 31 -9.88 1.27 0.28
C SER A 31 -8.50 1.71 0.75
N ALA A 32 -7.65 0.73 1.09
CA ALA A 32 -6.26 1.01 1.48
C ALA A 32 -5.50 1.69 0.34
N PHE A 33 -5.66 1.18 -0.87
CA PHE A 33 -5.00 1.77 -2.02
C PHE A 33 -5.45 3.22 -2.28
N LEU A 34 -6.74 3.50 -2.12
CA LEU A 34 -7.25 4.87 -2.27
C LEU A 34 -6.67 5.81 -1.23
N LYS A 35 -6.52 5.34 0.03
CA LYS A 35 -5.84 6.13 1.07
C LYS A 35 -4.39 6.37 0.70
N TYR A 36 -3.71 5.34 0.24
CA TYR A 36 -2.30 5.41 -0.16
C TYR A 36 -2.08 6.51 -1.22
N ARG A 37 -2.94 6.55 -2.22
CA ARG A 37 -2.85 7.56 -3.29
C ARG A 37 -2.99 8.98 -2.78
N ARG A 38 -3.66 9.19 -1.65
CA ARG A 38 -3.86 10.50 -1.04
C ARG A 38 -2.82 10.81 0.02
N CYS A 39 -1.82 9.96 0.16
CA CYS A 39 -0.80 10.07 1.21
C CYS A 39 -1.38 9.91 2.61
N ASP A 40 -2.48 9.18 2.74
CA ASP A 40 -2.98 8.71 4.02
C ASP A 40 -2.32 7.36 4.28
N TRP A 41 -1.27 7.37 5.10
CA TRP A 41 -0.40 6.22 5.26
C TRP A 41 -0.93 5.16 6.22
N GLY A 42 -2.18 5.30 6.69
CA GLY A 42 -2.86 4.30 7.49
C GLY A 42 -2.15 4.01 8.81
N ASP A 43 -1.83 2.73 9.02
CA ASP A 43 -1.25 2.23 10.26
C ASP A 43 0.28 2.22 10.25
N THR A 44 0.89 2.93 9.33
CA THR A 44 2.34 3.09 9.25
C THR A 44 2.85 3.85 10.47
N CYS A 45 4.01 3.47 11.01
CA CYS A 45 4.59 4.17 12.14
C CYS A 45 4.98 5.62 11.77
N GLU A 46 5.05 6.49 12.78
CA GLU A 46 5.24 7.93 12.54
C GLU A 46 6.53 8.23 11.79
N SER A 47 7.64 7.58 12.13
CA SER A 47 8.90 7.83 11.45
C SER A 47 8.83 7.46 9.97
N ASP A 48 8.11 6.39 9.64
CA ASP A 48 7.94 5.97 8.26
C ASP A 48 6.97 6.87 7.52
N LYS A 49 5.95 7.41 8.21
CA LYS A 49 5.06 8.40 7.61
C LYS A 49 5.82 9.64 7.19
N VAL A 50 6.70 10.14 8.05
CA VAL A 50 7.54 11.30 7.73
C VAL A 50 8.44 10.99 6.54
N GLN A 51 9.03 9.81 6.51
CA GLN A 51 9.89 9.39 5.41
C GLN A 51 9.11 9.30 4.10
N ASN A 52 7.87 8.77 4.15
CA ASN A 52 7.01 8.70 2.97
C ASN A 52 6.67 10.09 2.44
N ASP A 53 6.35 11.04 3.32
CA ASP A 53 6.06 12.41 2.91
C ASP A 53 7.28 13.04 2.23
N SER A 54 8.47 12.79 2.77
CA SER A 54 9.71 13.26 2.16
C SER A 54 9.94 12.62 0.79
N ALA A 55 9.68 11.32 0.67
CA ALA A 55 9.84 10.61 -0.60
C ALA A 55 8.89 11.15 -1.67
N VAL A 56 7.65 11.50 -1.30
CA VAL A 56 6.70 12.11 -2.22
C VAL A 56 7.19 13.48 -2.66
N ALA A 57 7.67 14.29 -1.72
CA ALA A 57 8.11 15.66 -2.02
C ALA A 57 9.35 15.65 -2.92
N ASN A 58 10.28 14.74 -2.69
CA ASN A 58 11.56 14.70 -3.41
C ASN A 58 11.53 13.82 -4.66
N GLY A 59 10.64 12.82 -4.69
CA GLY A 59 10.48 11.93 -5.83
C GLY A 59 11.61 10.95 -6.03
N ASP A 60 12.41 10.65 -5.00
CA ASP A 60 13.65 9.91 -5.18
C ASP A 60 13.84 8.72 -4.24
N ASP A 61 12.82 8.34 -3.49
CA ASP A 61 12.91 7.22 -2.57
C ASP A 61 11.66 6.37 -2.65
N ARG A 62 11.76 5.12 -2.21
CA ARG A 62 10.59 4.24 -2.18
C ARG A 62 9.61 4.71 -1.11
N ILE A 63 8.34 4.34 -1.32
CA ILE A 63 7.27 4.62 -0.38
C ILE A 63 6.75 3.27 0.11
N LEU A 64 6.55 3.13 1.43
CA LEU A 64 6.02 1.92 2.02
C LEU A 64 5.00 2.28 3.09
N ALA A 65 3.78 1.75 2.96
CA ALA A 65 2.73 1.99 3.93
C ALA A 65 2.09 0.70 4.39
N VAL A 66 1.59 0.71 5.62
CA VAL A 66 0.97 -0.45 6.29
C VAL A 66 -0.49 -0.15 6.54
N TYR A 67 -1.36 -1.11 6.24
CA TYR A 67 -2.80 -0.99 6.48
C TYR A 67 -3.30 -2.25 7.18
N GLU A 68 -4.02 -2.06 8.29
CA GLU A 68 -4.57 -3.15 9.08
C GLU A 68 -6.08 -2.99 9.18
N HIS A 69 -6.80 -4.10 9.15
CA HIS A 69 -8.24 -4.05 9.36
C HIS A 69 -8.52 -4.21 10.86
N PRO A 70 -9.33 -3.33 11.47
CA PRO A 70 -9.54 -3.36 12.93
C PRO A 70 -10.22 -4.63 13.43
N GLU A 71 -11.00 -5.31 12.57
CA GLU A 71 -11.74 -6.50 12.96
C GLU A 71 -11.18 -7.79 12.39
N HIS A 72 -10.19 -7.70 11.51
CA HIS A 72 -9.59 -8.87 10.86
C HIS A 72 -8.08 -8.78 10.93
N PRO A 73 -7.45 -9.27 12.00
CA PRO A 73 -6.00 -9.15 12.20
C PRO A 73 -5.18 -9.77 11.06
N ASP A 74 -5.74 -10.76 10.36
CA ASP A 74 -5.06 -11.42 9.24
C ASP A 74 -5.01 -10.52 8.00
N TRP A 75 -5.81 -9.47 7.97
CA TRP A 75 -5.89 -8.57 6.83
C TRP A 75 -4.94 -7.40 7.02
N LYS A 76 -3.65 -7.70 7.07
CA LYS A 76 -2.62 -6.68 7.13
C LYS A 76 -1.89 -6.70 5.81
N ILE A 77 -1.88 -5.57 5.11
CA ILE A 77 -1.21 -5.46 3.82
C ILE A 77 -0.20 -4.33 3.85
N TRP A 78 0.82 -4.48 3.03
CA TRP A 78 1.78 -3.43 2.74
C TRP A 78 1.55 -2.96 1.31
N ILE A 79 1.73 -1.66 1.08
CA ILE A 79 1.74 -1.10 -0.26
C ILE A 79 3.08 -0.42 -0.45
N ILE A 80 3.82 -0.82 -1.48
CA ILE A 80 5.17 -0.34 -1.75
C ILE A 80 5.23 0.22 -3.16
N THR A 81 5.76 1.44 -3.29
CA THR A 81 6.06 2.03 -4.60
C THR A 81 7.57 2.10 -4.74
N GLU A 82 8.09 1.60 -5.86
CA GLU A 82 9.53 1.59 -6.12
C GLU A 82 10.07 3.02 -6.21
N TRP A 83 11.36 3.16 -5.91
CA TRP A 83 12.00 4.48 -5.87
C TRP A 83 11.88 5.24 -7.21
N ASP A 84 11.88 4.53 -8.32
CA ASP A 84 11.78 5.12 -9.66
C ASP A 84 10.34 5.26 -10.15
N ARG A 85 9.38 4.94 -9.29
CA ARG A 85 7.94 4.98 -9.61
C ARG A 85 7.53 4.02 -10.72
N SER A 86 8.31 2.96 -10.95
CA SER A 86 8.01 1.99 -12.00
C SER A 86 6.81 1.10 -11.67
N ALA A 87 6.62 0.78 -10.38
CA ALA A 87 5.56 -0.12 -9.95
C ALA A 87 5.13 0.16 -8.51
N THR A 88 3.86 -0.12 -8.23
CA THR A 88 3.30 -0.12 -6.88
C THR A 88 2.71 -1.50 -6.63
N THR A 89 3.12 -2.14 -5.53
CA THR A 89 2.74 -3.51 -5.21
C THR A 89 1.96 -3.57 -3.90
N LEU A 90 0.83 -4.28 -3.92
CA LEU A 90 0.10 -4.68 -2.72
C LEU A 90 0.55 -6.09 -2.36
N LEU A 91 0.96 -6.30 -1.10
CA LEU A 91 1.48 -7.59 -0.67
C LEU A 91 1.17 -7.83 0.81
N PHE A 92 1.15 -9.11 1.19
CA PHE A 92 1.17 -9.44 2.61
C PHE A 92 2.60 -9.34 3.13
N PRO A 93 2.80 -8.98 4.42
CA PRO A 93 4.15 -8.89 4.98
C PRO A 93 4.99 -10.15 4.78
N SER A 94 4.34 -11.32 4.83
CA SER A 94 5.02 -12.61 4.63
C SER A 94 5.53 -12.81 3.21
N GLU A 95 5.08 -12.02 2.27
CA GLU A 95 5.46 -12.13 0.86
C GLU A 95 6.58 -11.15 0.49
N TYR A 96 7.00 -10.37 1.44
CA TYR A 96 8.09 -9.41 1.22
C TYR A 96 9.47 -10.14 1.17
#